data_687d182004e2e08df50d848835bf9be9
#
_entry.id   687d182004e2e08df50d848835bf9be9
#
_cell.length_a   1.000
_cell.length_b   1.000
_cell.length_c   1.000
_cell.angle_alpha   90.00
_cell.angle_beta   90.00
_cell.angle_gamma   90.00
#
_symmetry.space_group_name_H-M   'P 1'
#
loop_
_entity.id
_entity.type
_entity.pdbx_description
1 polymer ?
#
loop_
_entity_poly.entity_id
_entity_poly.type
_entity_poly.pdbx_seq_one_letter_code
_entity_poly.pdbx_strand_id
1 'polypeptide(L)'
;MKRKSIAMLAAALCTLAITVTALAAELINAEQARSIAAQWVPAGSTHLVTKDESFEFVPHYDVKFYDNKTNTAYEIEVLRNGGKVREFKMEAQTALGSPKIVLQ
;
A
#
# COMPACT_ATOMS: atom_id res chain seq x y z
N MET A 1 12.63 -29.11 17.76
CA MET A 1 12.47 -27.91 18.06
C MET A 1 12.66 -26.98 17.03
N LYS A 2 13.70 -26.91 16.38
CA LYS A 2 13.81 -26.05 15.37
C LYS A 2 12.78 -26.21 14.36
N ARG A 3 12.40 -27.41 14.08
CA ARG A 3 11.43 -27.68 13.15
C ARG A 3 10.15 -27.05 13.56
N LYS A 4 9.86 -27.03 14.83
CA LYS A 4 8.69 -26.46 15.32
C LYS A 4 8.69 -24.99 15.10
N SER A 5 9.78 -24.31 15.30
CA SER A 5 9.88 -22.89 15.11
C SER A 5 9.61 -22.52 13.67
N ILE A 6 10.15 -23.30 12.78
CA ILE A 6 9.95 -23.04 11.38
C ILE A 6 8.50 -23.22 11.00
N ALA A 7 7.88 -24.22 11.60
CA ALA A 7 6.50 -24.47 11.30
C ALA A 7 5.64 -23.30 11.79
N MET A 8 6.01 -22.73 12.92
CA MET A 8 5.25 -21.64 13.44
C MET A 8 5.39 -20.44 12.53
N LEU A 9 6.57 -20.23 12.02
CA LEU A 9 6.80 -19.13 11.13
C LEU A 9 5.94 -19.29 9.88
N ALA A 10 5.87 -20.49 9.36
CA ALA A 10 5.10 -20.74 8.18
C ALA A 10 3.62 -20.52 8.50
N ALA A 11 3.20 -20.90 9.69
CA ALA A 11 1.83 -20.73 10.08
C ALA A 11 1.50 -19.25 10.16
N ALA A 12 2.43 -18.46 10.62
CA ALA A 12 2.19 -17.03 10.74
C ALA A 12 1.98 -16.41 9.35
N LEU A 13 2.74 -16.87 8.38
CA LEU A 13 2.60 -16.36 7.03
C LEU A 13 1.26 -16.78 6.46
N CYS A 14 0.85 -17.99 6.74
CA CYS A 14 -0.42 -18.45 6.25
C CYS A 14 -1.55 -17.66 6.89
N THR A 15 -1.37 -17.30 8.15
CA THR A 15 -2.37 -16.54 8.84
C THR A 15 -2.52 -15.17 8.19
N LEU A 16 -1.43 -14.60 7.76
CA LEU A 16 -1.49 -13.31 7.10
C LEU A 16 -2.26 -13.44 5.79
N ALA A 17 -1.99 -14.50 5.06
CA ALA A 17 -2.69 -14.71 3.81
C ALA A 17 -4.19 -14.87 4.05
N ILE A 18 -4.55 -15.58 5.09
CA ILE A 18 -5.93 -15.78 5.41
C ILE A 18 -6.58 -14.48 5.81
N THR A 19 -5.84 -13.64 6.53
CA THR A 19 -6.35 -12.36 6.95
C THR A 19 -6.66 -11.50 5.73
N VAL A 20 -5.78 -11.54 4.76
CA VAL A 20 -5.98 -10.77 3.55
C VAL A 20 -7.23 -11.26 2.83
N THR A 21 -7.41 -12.58 2.80
CA THR A 21 -8.57 -13.15 2.15
C THR A 21 -9.83 -12.73 2.89
N ALA A 22 -9.77 -12.70 4.20
CA ALA A 22 -10.92 -12.30 4.98
C ALA A 22 -11.26 -10.86 4.72
N LEU A 23 -10.25 -10.01 4.55
CA LEU A 23 -10.50 -8.61 4.29
C LEU A 23 -11.18 -8.42 2.95
N ALA A 24 -11.04 -9.38 2.06
CA ALA A 24 -11.66 -9.27 0.76
C ALA A 24 -13.18 -9.16 0.86
N ALA A 25 -13.74 -9.58 1.97
CA ALA A 25 -15.17 -9.52 2.16
C ALA A 25 -15.60 -8.37 3.04
N GLU A 26 -14.67 -7.55 3.49
CA GLU A 26 -14.98 -6.48 4.40
C GLU A 26 -14.40 -5.15 3.98
N LEU A 27 -14.96 -4.10 4.55
CA LEU A 27 -14.44 -2.78 4.28
C LEU A 27 -13.20 -2.58 5.13
N ILE A 28 -12.21 -1.95 4.56
CA ILE A 28 -10.99 -1.66 5.30
C ILE A 28 -11.05 -0.19 5.74
N ASN A 29 -10.22 0.16 6.68
CA ASN A 29 -10.14 1.54 7.13
C ASN A 29 -8.85 2.18 6.61
N ALA A 30 -8.67 3.45 6.91
CA ALA A 30 -7.53 4.20 6.40
C ALA A 30 -6.19 3.62 6.81
N GLU A 31 -6.10 3.14 8.03
CA GLU A 31 -4.87 2.59 8.50
C GLU A 31 -4.52 1.29 7.79
N GLN A 32 -5.52 0.48 7.52
CA GLN A 32 -5.30 -0.75 6.78
C GLN A 32 -4.89 -0.43 5.35
N ALA A 33 -5.49 0.59 4.76
CA ALA A 33 -5.14 1.00 3.41
C ALA A 33 -3.69 1.46 3.37
N ARG A 34 -3.26 2.20 4.38
CA ARG A 34 -1.89 2.67 4.45
C ARG A 34 -0.93 1.50 4.54
N SER A 35 -1.27 0.51 5.34
CA SER A 35 -0.42 -0.66 5.52
C SER A 35 -0.31 -1.45 4.22
N ILE A 36 -1.41 -1.58 3.51
CA ILE A 36 -1.41 -2.29 2.24
C ILE A 36 -0.55 -1.53 1.24
N ALA A 37 -0.75 -0.22 1.15
CA ALA A 37 -0.01 0.59 0.20
C ALA A 37 1.48 0.61 0.51
N ALA A 38 1.83 0.53 1.78
CA ALA A 38 3.24 0.57 2.18
C ALA A 38 4.03 -0.59 1.60
N GLN A 39 3.36 -1.67 1.25
CA GLN A 39 4.04 -2.82 0.69
C GLN A 39 4.41 -2.61 -0.77
N TRP A 40 3.92 -1.54 -1.36
CA TRP A 40 4.15 -1.26 -2.77
C TRP A 40 5.23 -0.21 -3.00
N VAL A 41 5.78 0.35 -1.93
CA VAL A 41 6.80 1.39 -2.06
C VAL A 41 8.08 0.94 -1.37
N PRO A 42 9.21 1.57 -1.68
CA PRO A 42 10.49 1.18 -1.07
C PRO A 42 10.44 1.34 0.44
N ALA A 43 11.11 0.45 1.13
CA ALA A 43 11.19 0.52 2.58
C ALA A 43 11.79 1.85 2.97
N GLY A 44 11.26 2.45 4.00
CA GLY A 44 11.76 3.74 4.43
C GLY A 44 11.08 4.93 3.78
N SER A 45 10.13 4.68 2.87
CA SER A 45 9.40 5.78 2.27
C SER A 45 8.55 6.45 3.33
N THR A 46 8.37 7.75 3.18
CA THR A 46 7.61 8.54 4.13
C THR A 46 6.16 8.61 3.70
N HIS A 47 5.27 8.31 4.62
CA HIS A 47 3.85 8.42 4.35
C HIS A 47 3.46 9.90 4.38
N LEU A 48 2.81 10.36 3.34
CA LEU A 48 2.40 11.75 3.26
C LEU A 48 0.94 11.95 3.64
N VAL A 49 0.06 11.17 3.04
CA VAL A 49 -1.35 11.35 3.32
C VAL A 49 -2.13 10.12 2.84
N THR A 50 -3.24 9.84 3.50
CA THR A 50 -4.18 8.81 3.06
C THR A 50 -5.50 9.54 2.93
N LYS A 51 -5.98 9.67 1.70
CA LYS A 51 -7.23 10.37 1.43
C LYS A 51 -8.37 9.38 1.30
N ASP A 52 -9.46 9.67 1.98
CA ASP A 52 -10.64 8.82 1.94
C ASP A 52 -11.53 9.29 0.80
N GLU A 53 -11.60 8.49 -0.25
CA GLU A 53 -12.42 8.81 -1.40
C GLU A 53 -13.64 7.91 -1.43
N SER A 54 -14.30 7.81 -0.30
CA SER A 54 -15.47 6.95 -0.19
C SER A 54 -16.66 7.43 -1.00
N PHE A 55 -16.64 8.68 -1.40
CA PHE A 55 -17.76 9.24 -2.15
C PHE A 55 -17.65 8.99 -3.64
N GLU A 56 -16.53 8.46 -4.07
CA GLU A 56 -16.34 8.20 -5.48
C GLU A 56 -17.19 7.03 -5.92
N PHE A 57 -17.39 6.89 -7.22
CA PHE A 57 -18.18 5.82 -7.76
C PHE A 57 -17.65 4.48 -7.25
N VAL A 58 -16.37 4.32 -7.17
CA VAL A 58 -15.75 3.16 -6.58
C VAL A 58 -15.01 3.63 -5.34
N PRO A 59 -15.54 3.38 -4.16
CA PRO A 59 -14.92 3.87 -2.92
C PRO A 59 -13.51 3.32 -2.75
N HIS A 60 -12.57 4.19 -2.42
CA HIS A 60 -11.19 3.80 -2.27
C HIS A 60 -10.43 4.79 -1.40
N TYR A 61 -9.16 4.46 -1.12
CA TYR A 61 -8.27 5.35 -0.42
C TYR A 61 -7.11 5.66 -1.36
N ASP A 62 -6.69 6.91 -1.41
CA ASP A 62 -5.51 7.30 -2.17
C ASP A 62 -4.42 7.51 -1.14
N VAL A 63 -3.39 6.67 -1.18
CA VAL A 63 -2.31 6.72 -0.21
C VAL A 63 -1.06 7.23 -0.90
N LYS A 64 -0.48 8.30 -0.36
CA LYS A 64 0.71 8.89 -0.96
C LYS A 64 1.93 8.72 -0.10
N PHE A 65 3.03 8.38 -0.74
CA PHE A 65 4.30 8.19 -0.07
C PHE A 65 5.38 8.94 -0.84
N TYR A 66 6.48 9.21 -0.18
CA TYR A 66 7.62 9.85 -0.82
C TYR A 66 8.89 9.15 -0.39
N ASP A 67 9.73 8.78 -1.36
CA ASP A 67 11.00 8.14 -1.08
C ASP A 67 12.08 9.17 -1.37
N ASN A 68 12.73 9.68 -0.33
CA ASN A 68 13.70 10.73 -0.52
C ASN A 68 15.05 10.20 -1.01
N LYS A 69 15.25 8.90 -1.03
CA LYS A 69 16.50 8.35 -1.55
C LYS A 69 16.51 8.45 -3.06
N THR A 70 15.37 8.23 -3.68
CA THR A 70 15.26 8.31 -5.12
C THR A 70 14.48 9.53 -5.55
N ASN A 71 14.04 10.35 -4.60
CA ASN A 71 13.27 11.55 -4.89
C ASN A 71 12.06 11.21 -5.74
N THR A 72 11.31 10.22 -5.31
CA THR A 72 10.17 9.73 -6.07
C THR A 72 8.91 9.77 -5.23
N ALA A 73 7.83 10.25 -5.81
CA ALA A 73 6.54 10.29 -5.15
C ALA A 73 5.72 9.11 -5.64
N TYR A 74 4.97 8.51 -4.74
CA TYR A 74 4.12 7.36 -5.07
C TYR A 74 2.69 7.62 -4.66
N GLU A 75 1.75 7.12 -5.46
CA GLU A 75 0.36 7.21 -5.10
C GLU A 75 -0.26 5.85 -5.37
N ILE A 76 -0.85 5.25 -4.36
CA ILE A 76 -1.44 3.92 -4.46
C ILE A 76 -2.91 4.02 -4.14
N GLU A 77 -3.75 3.51 -5.04
CA GLU A 77 -5.18 3.54 -4.83
C GLU A 77 -5.61 2.18 -4.32
N VAL A 78 -6.15 2.14 -3.11
CA VAL A 78 -6.53 0.90 -2.45
C VAL A 78 -8.05 0.87 -2.31
N LEU A 79 -8.68 -0.14 -2.89
CA LEU A 79 -10.13 -0.23 -2.84
C LEU A 79 -10.59 -0.42 -1.40
N ARG A 80 -11.63 0.30 -1.03
CA ARG A 80 -12.13 0.24 0.32
C ARG A 80 -12.74 -1.12 0.60
N ASN A 81 -13.38 -1.70 -0.41
CA ASN A 81 -13.97 -3.01 -0.24
C ASN A 81 -12.94 -4.06 -0.61
N GLY A 82 -12.38 -4.71 0.39
CA GLY A 82 -11.43 -5.80 0.16
C GLY A 82 -9.97 -5.41 0.17
N GLY A 83 -9.65 -4.14 0.10
CA GLY A 83 -8.26 -3.72 0.20
C GLY A 83 -7.39 -4.03 -1.00
N LYS A 84 -7.98 -4.24 -2.17
CA LYS A 84 -7.19 -4.53 -3.34
C LYS A 84 -6.58 -3.27 -3.93
N VAL A 85 -5.34 -3.33 -4.37
CA VAL A 85 -4.70 -2.20 -5.00
C VAL A 85 -5.17 -2.11 -6.43
N ARG A 86 -5.77 -0.99 -6.79
CA ARG A 86 -6.31 -0.81 -8.12
C ARG A 86 -5.39 0.01 -9.03
N GLU A 87 -4.69 0.96 -8.44
CA GLU A 87 -3.84 1.80 -9.24
C GLU A 87 -2.55 2.14 -8.52
N PHE A 88 -1.46 2.20 -9.26
CA PHE A 88 -0.16 2.52 -8.69
C PHE A 88 0.50 3.53 -9.61
N LYS A 89 0.89 4.67 -9.06
CA LYS A 89 1.55 5.72 -9.83
C LYS A 89 2.84 6.11 -9.16
N MET A 90 3.83 6.48 -9.94
CA MET A 90 5.06 6.99 -9.39
C MET A 90 5.57 8.13 -10.27
N GLU A 91 6.11 9.14 -9.63
CA GLU A 91 6.65 10.30 -10.31
C GLU A 91 8.00 10.65 -9.75
N ALA A 92 8.99 10.67 -10.60
CA ALA A 92 10.32 11.07 -10.16
C ALA A 92 10.40 12.59 -10.20
N GLN A 93 10.96 13.16 -9.14
CA GLN A 93 11.10 14.60 -9.06
C GLN A 93 12.43 14.97 -9.70
N THR A 94 12.46 16.07 -10.44
CA THR A 94 13.69 16.49 -11.05
C THR A 94 14.41 17.45 -10.12
N ALA A 95 15.64 17.74 -10.45
CA ALA A 95 16.41 18.67 -9.65
C ALA A 95 15.78 20.05 -9.66
N LEU A 96 14.98 20.33 -10.68
CA LEU A 96 14.34 21.62 -10.78
C LEU A 96 13.00 21.63 -10.06
N GLY A 97 12.66 20.52 -9.49
CA GLY A 97 11.42 20.46 -8.76
C GLY A 97 10.20 20.09 -9.58
N SER A 98 10.35 19.92 -10.86
CA SER A 98 9.21 19.54 -11.69
C SER A 98 9.04 18.04 -11.68
N PRO A 99 7.84 17.56 -11.50
CA PRO A 99 7.63 16.14 -11.49
C PRO A 99 7.76 15.61 -12.89
N LYS A 100 8.25 14.40 -12.99
CA LYS A 100 8.38 13.79 -14.27
C LYS A 100 7.70 12.46 -14.20
N ILE A 101 6.75 12.24 -15.07
CA ILE A 101 6.05 10.99 -15.07
C ILE A 101 6.94 9.90 -15.56
N VAL A 102 7.01 8.88 -14.81
CA VAL A 102 7.88 7.79 -15.14
C VAL A 102 7.11 6.59 -15.61
N LEU A 103 6.22 6.10 -14.80
CA LEU A 103 5.45 4.92 -15.14
C LEU A 103 4.09 4.98 -14.52
N GLN A 104 3.18 4.33 -15.13
CA GLN A 104 1.83 4.26 -14.60
C GLN A 104 1.49 2.83 -14.25
#